data_6899f4eb6dabeab2a3b79f64a2a38211
#
_entry.id   6899f4eb6dabeab2a3b79f64a2a38211
#
_cell.length_a   1.000
_cell.length_b   1.000
_cell.length_c   1.000
_cell.angle_alpha   90.00
_cell.angle_beta   90.00
_cell.angle_gamma   90.00
#
_symmetry.space_group_name_H-M   'P 1'
#
loop_
_entity.id
_entity.type
_entity.pdbx_description
1 polymer ?
#
loop_
_entity_poly.entity_id
_entity_poly.type
_entity_poly.pdbx_seq_one_letter_code
_entity_poly.pdbx_strand_id
1 'polypeptide(L)'
;MKLMMLYGVNCTVDIWNYISPYLENYEIDYVEYPHEVTLYAKKVEDISGWVYENYGHNCYDAIIGHSLGGIIALQLAAKYKMKTDKIVYLDTSLKPANEFYRNLMTQKNMEIHRKRILEMLNRERKFYSDELMKSIQDDFDYTDMVYEITQDIYALYGDRGMPEYPERIKDLNLPIKVLKRLNLIFIQDSCHFIMVENPKQFSEVIKDIL
;
A
#
# COMPACT_ATOMS: atom_id res chain seq x y z
N MET A 1 -18.43 3.85 -9.35
CA MET A 1 -17.11 3.19 -9.37
C MET A 1 -16.92 2.51 -8.04
N LYS A 2 -16.42 1.27 -8.07
CA LYS A 2 -16.20 0.45 -6.86
C LYS A 2 -14.70 0.27 -6.61
N LEU A 3 -14.26 0.58 -5.40
CA LEU A 3 -12.86 0.50 -4.99
C LEU A 3 -12.68 -0.54 -3.89
N MET A 4 -11.52 -1.17 -3.84
CA MET A 4 -11.07 -1.95 -2.69
C MET A 4 -9.91 -1.24 -2.03
N MET A 5 -9.94 -1.09 -0.69
CA MET A 5 -8.89 -0.47 0.10
C MET A 5 -8.25 -1.48 1.05
N LEU A 6 -6.93 -1.67 0.92
CA LEU A 6 -6.13 -2.65 1.65
C LEU A 6 -5.06 -1.93 2.47
N TYR A 7 -5.05 -2.10 3.79
CA TYR A 7 -4.08 -1.42 4.66
C TYR A 7 -2.79 -2.23 4.88
N GLY A 8 -1.79 -1.57 5.46
CA GLY A 8 -0.48 -2.13 5.77
C GLY A 8 -0.43 -2.94 7.05
N VAL A 9 0.69 -3.63 7.27
CA VAL A 9 0.94 -4.37 8.51
C VAL A 9 0.84 -3.47 9.74
N ASN A 10 0.29 -4.00 10.83
CA ASN A 10 0.07 -3.29 12.09
C ASN A 10 -0.87 -2.06 11.97
N CYS A 11 -1.60 -1.93 10.87
CA CYS A 11 -2.60 -0.89 10.66
C CYS A 11 -4.03 -1.43 10.86
N THR A 12 -4.99 -0.52 10.83
CA THR A 12 -6.42 -0.79 10.71
C THR A 12 -7.02 0.04 9.58
N VAL A 13 -8.27 -0.20 9.25
CA VAL A 13 -9.03 0.62 8.28
C VAL A 13 -9.06 2.12 8.64
N ASP A 14 -8.76 2.47 9.88
CA ASP A 14 -8.73 3.87 10.35
C ASP A 14 -7.74 4.77 9.61
N ILE A 15 -6.72 4.20 8.95
CA ILE A 15 -5.79 4.99 8.12
C ILE A 15 -6.49 5.67 6.95
N TRP A 16 -7.64 5.15 6.52
CA TRP A 16 -8.43 5.67 5.42
C TRP A 16 -9.39 6.81 5.82
N ASN A 17 -9.61 7.04 7.12
CA ASN A 17 -10.51 8.07 7.62
C ASN A 17 -10.13 9.49 7.16
N TYR A 18 -8.85 9.72 6.86
CA TYR A 18 -8.36 11.02 6.40
C TYR A 18 -8.76 11.35 4.96
N ILE A 19 -9.02 10.32 4.15
CA ILE A 19 -9.38 10.48 2.74
C ILE A 19 -10.85 10.21 2.45
N SER A 20 -11.57 9.55 3.35
CA SER A 20 -12.98 9.21 3.16
C SER A 20 -13.85 10.42 2.77
N PRO A 21 -13.68 11.65 3.33
CA PRO A 21 -14.46 12.81 2.91
C PRO A 21 -14.23 13.24 1.45
N TYR A 22 -13.10 12.87 0.87
CA TYR A 22 -12.78 13.21 -0.52
C TYR A 22 -13.28 12.18 -1.53
N LEU A 23 -13.69 10.99 -1.05
CA LEU A 23 -14.06 9.82 -1.86
C LEU A 23 -15.53 9.40 -1.66
N GLU A 24 -16.39 10.27 -1.16
CA GLU A 24 -17.81 9.99 -0.85
C GLU A 24 -18.63 9.50 -2.06
N ASN A 25 -18.22 9.82 -3.28
CA ASN A 25 -18.90 9.42 -4.51
C ASN A 25 -18.53 8.02 -5.01
N TYR A 26 -17.66 7.30 -4.28
CA TYR A 26 -17.21 5.95 -4.63
C TYR A 26 -17.84 4.91 -3.69
N GLU A 27 -18.17 3.75 -4.22
CA GLU A 27 -18.46 2.56 -3.42
C GLU A 27 -17.13 1.96 -2.99
N ILE A 28 -16.87 1.83 -1.69
CA ILE A 28 -15.55 1.40 -1.19
C ILE A 28 -15.72 0.22 -0.25
N ASP A 29 -15.07 -0.89 -0.59
CA ASP A 29 -14.84 -2.00 0.32
C ASP A 29 -13.53 -1.74 1.10
N TYR A 30 -13.66 -1.27 2.33
CA TYR A 30 -12.54 -1.19 3.28
C TYR A 30 -12.32 -2.58 3.88
N VAL A 31 -11.33 -3.30 3.39
CA VAL A 31 -11.07 -4.69 3.81
C VAL A 31 -10.40 -4.69 5.18
N GLU A 32 -11.08 -5.27 6.16
CA GLU A 32 -10.56 -5.48 7.51
C GLU A 32 -10.10 -6.94 7.64
N TYR A 33 -8.78 -7.14 7.89
CA TYR A 33 -8.24 -8.49 8.06
C TYR A 33 -8.58 -8.99 9.46
N PRO A 34 -9.27 -10.17 9.60
CA PRO A 34 -9.49 -10.76 10.92
C PRO A 34 -8.17 -11.06 11.63
N HIS A 35 -8.11 -10.81 12.93
CA HIS A 35 -6.90 -11.05 13.71
C HIS A 35 -6.45 -12.51 13.67
N GLU A 36 -7.37 -13.47 13.59
CA GLU A 36 -7.04 -14.88 13.39
C GLU A 36 -6.32 -15.14 12.05
N VAL A 37 -6.63 -14.39 11.00
CA VAL A 37 -5.93 -14.52 9.71
C VAL A 37 -4.51 -13.99 9.82
N THR A 38 -4.34 -12.78 10.33
CA THR A 38 -3.01 -12.14 10.42
C THR A 38 -2.10 -12.80 11.46
N LEU A 39 -2.66 -13.33 12.55
CA LEU A 39 -1.92 -14.02 13.60
C LEU A 39 -1.33 -15.36 13.14
N TYR A 40 -2.02 -16.07 12.23
CA TYR A 40 -1.57 -17.36 11.71
C TYR A 40 -0.92 -17.29 10.33
N ALA A 41 -0.98 -16.13 9.66
CA ALA A 41 -0.30 -15.93 8.38
C ALA A 41 1.21 -16.07 8.54
N LYS A 42 1.85 -16.82 7.64
CA LYS A 42 3.32 -17.00 7.59
C LYS A 42 3.95 -16.14 6.50
N LYS A 43 3.16 -15.78 5.49
CA LYS A 43 3.55 -14.97 4.35
C LYS A 43 2.37 -14.14 3.86
N VAL A 44 2.64 -13.13 3.07
CA VAL A 44 1.62 -12.21 2.54
C VAL A 44 0.53 -12.94 1.77
N GLU A 45 0.89 -14.03 1.08
CA GLU A 45 -0.05 -14.84 0.29
C GLU A 45 -1.18 -15.46 1.11
N ASP A 46 -0.95 -15.75 2.40
CA ASP A 46 -1.98 -16.30 3.27
C ASP A 46 -3.11 -15.27 3.49
N ILE A 47 -2.75 -13.98 3.62
CA ILE A 47 -3.73 -12.89 3.70
C ILE A 47 -4.38 -12.64 2.34
N SER A 48 -3.61 -12.65 1.26
CA SER A 48 -4.16 -12.46 -0.10
C SER A 48 -5.15 -13.55 -0.48
N GLY A 49 -4.90 -14.80 -0.07
CA GLY A 49 -5.82 -15.92 -0.26
C GLY A 49 -7.13 -15.68 0.47
N TRP A 50 -7.08 -15.26 1.73
CA TRP A 50 -8.27 -14.91 2.50
C TRP A 50 -9.06 -13.76 1.85
N VAL A 51 -8.37 -12.69 1.39
CA VAL A 51 -9.03 -11.57 0.69
C VAL A 51 -9.71 -12.08 -0.57
N TYR A 52 -9.04 -12.92 -1.36
CA TYR A 52 -9.64 -13.47 -2.59
C TYR A 52 -10.85 -14.36 -2.30
N GLU A 53 -10.80 -15.22 -1.30
CA GLU A 53 -11.92 -16.08 -0.90
C GLU A 53 -13.17 -15.27 -0.52
N ASN A 54 -13.00 -14.12 0.14
CA ASN A 54 -14.12 -13.32 0.63
C ASN A 54 -14.58 -12.24 -0.36
N TYR A 55 -13.70 -11.71 -1.20
CA TYR A 55 -13.98 -10.56 -2.07
C TYR A 55 -13.79 -10.85 -3.57
N GLY A 56 -13.20 -12.00 -3.94
CA GLY A 56 -12.82 -12.32 -5.32
C GLY A 56 -13.98 -12.48 -6.30
N HIS A 57 -15.21 -12.60 -5.80
CA HIS A 57 -16.43 -12.62 -6.61
C HIS A 57 -16.86 -11.23 -7.10
N ASN A 58 -16.33 -10.16 -6.53
CA ASN A 58 -16.61 -8.79 -6.95
C ASN A 58 -15.69 -8.35 -8.11
N CYS A 59 -16.12 -7.27 -8.79
CA CYS A 59 -15.30 -6.54 -9.75
C CYS A 59 -15.01 -5.15 -9.17
N TYR A 60 -13.79 -4.68 -9.33
CA TYR A 60 -13.36 -3.37 -8.83
C TYR A 60 -12.79 -2.53 -9.97
N ASP A 61 -13.12 -1.23 -9.98
CA ASP A 61 -12.48 -0.28 -10.89
C ASP A 61 -11.01 -0.07 -10.51
N ALA A 62 -10.71 -0.11 -9.20
CA ALA A 62 -9.32 -0.16 -8.72
C ALA A 62 -9.18 -0.90 -7.39
N ILE A 63 -8.03 -1.56 -7.20
CA ILE A 63 -7.57 -2.08 -5.91
C ILE A 63 -6.43 -1.19 -5.43
N ILE A 64 -6.61 -0.56 -4.26
CA ILE A 64 -5.69 0.41 -3.67
C ILE A 64 -5.10 -0.19 -2.40
N GLY A 65 -3.78 -0.38 -2.36
CA GLY A 65 -3.10 -1.02 -1.25
C GLY A 65 -1.97 -0.19 -0.66
N HIS A 66 -1.94 -0.03 0.65
CA HIS A 66 -0.86 0.63 1.38
C HIS A 66 0.12 -0.40 1.95
N SER A 67 1.43 -0.19 1.73
CA SER A 67 2.48 -1.02 2.32
C SER A 67 2.25 -2.52 2.04
N LEU A 68 2.05 -3.37 3.05
CA LEU A 68 1.65 -4.77 2.89
C LEU A 68 0.42 -4.92 1.98
N GLY A 69 -0.58 -4.05 2.13
CA GLY A 69 -1.78 -4.04 1.30
C GLY A 69 -1.49 -3.86 -0.19
N GLY A 70 -0.39 -3.16 -0.53
CA GLY A 70 0.06 -3.03 -1.92
C GLY A 70 0.61 -4.34 -2.48
N ILE A 71 1.32 -5.13 -1.67
CA ILE A 71 1.76 -6.48 -2.08
C ILE A 71 0.53 -7.39 -2.26
N ILE A 72 -0.45 -7.31 -1.36
CA ILE A 72 -1.72 -8.04 -1.48
C ILE A 72 -2.43 -7.67 -2.79
N ALA A 73 -2.56 -6.37 -3.11
CA ALA A 73 -3.19 -5.89 -4.35
C ALA A 73 -2.52 -6.48 -5.60
N LEU A 74 -1.18 -6.50 -5.63
CA LEU A 74 -0.42 -7.12 -6.71
C LEU A 74 -0.62 -8.64 -6.77
N GLN A 75 -0.66 -9.35 -5.64
CA GLN A 75 -0.94 -10.80 -5.61
C GLN A 75 -2.36 -11.11 -6.08
N LEU A 76 -3.36 -10.31 -5.70
CA LEU A 76 -4.74 -10.48 -6.17
C LEU A 76 -4.83 -10.39 -7.69
N ALA A 77 -4.13 -9.45 -8.31
CA ALA A 77 -4.08 -9.32 -9.76
C ALA A 77 -3.21 -10.40 -10.44
N ALA A 78 -1.98 -10.61 -9.94
CA ALA A 78 -1.02 -11.51 -10.58
C ALA A 78 -1.40 -12.98 -10.42
N LYS A 79 -1.70 -13.44 -9.19
CA LYS A 79 -1.93 -14.86 -8.89
C LYS A 79 -3.39 -15.27 -9.03
N TYR A 80 -4.28 -14.48 -8.43
CA TYR A 80 -5.70 -14.83 -8.36
C TYR A 80 -6.50 -14.32 -9.56
N LYS A 81 -5.87 -13.49 -10.43
CA LYS A 81 -6.53 -12.90 -11.60
C LYS A 81 -7.85 -12.20 -11.25
N MET A 82 -7.88 -11.57 -10.07
CA MET A 82 -9.05 -10.84 -9.58
C MET A 82 -9.44 -9.74 -10.57
N LYS A 83 -10.73 -9.58 -10.81
CA LYS A 83 -11.24 -8.61 -11.78
C LYS A 83 -11.09 -7.18 -11.24
N THR A 84 -10.19 -6.45 -11.84
CA THR A 84 -9.96 -5.02 -11.57
C THR A 84 -9.38 -4.36 -12.82
N ASP A 85 -9.63 -3.06 -12.99
CA ASP A 85 -9.09 -2.31 -14.12
C ASP A 85 -7.71 -1.74 -13.79
N LYS A 86 -7.48 -1.35 -12.54
CA LYS A 86 -6.25 -0.70 -12.10
C LYS A 86 -5.76 -1.23 -10.76
N ILE A 87 -4.45 -1.23 -10.58
CA ILE A 87 -3.79 -1.48 -9.29
C ILE A 87 -3.09 -0.18 -8.87
N VAL A 88 -3.36 0.25 -7.66
CA VAL A 88 -2.68 1.40 -7.04
C VAL A 88 -2.01 0.94 -5.76
N TYR A 89 -0.69 1.05 -5.65
CA TYR A 89 -0.04 0.78 -4.39
C TYR A 89 0.64 2.03 -3.81
N LEU A 90 0.62 2.13 -2.50
CA LEU A 90 1.02 3.31 -1.75
C LEU A 90 2.21 2.95 -0.87
N ASP A 91 3.35 3.57 -1.14
CA ASP A 91 4.61 3.41 -0.39
C ASP A 91 4.92 1.94 -0.05
N THR A 92 4.78 1.09 -1.07
CA THR A 92 5.01 -0.35 -1.00
C THR A 92 6.37 -0.68 -1.58
N SER A 93 7.21 -1.32 -0.78
CA SER A 93 8.51 -1.83 -1.24
C SER A 93 8.33 -3.20 -1.87
N LEU A 94 8.69 -3.35 -3.16
CA LEU A 94 8.70 -4.65 -3.85
C LEU A 94 10.02 -5.41 -3.63
N LYS A 95 11.06 -4.71 -3.21
CA LYS A 95 12.37 -5.18 -2.73
C LYS A 95 12.78 -4.31 -1.56
N PRO A 96 13.74 -4.73 -0.72
CA PRO A 96 14.29 -3.85 0.31
C PRO A 96 14.80 -2.53 -0.31
N ALA A 97 14.12 -1.44 0.05
CA ALA A 97 14.45 -0.10 -0.42
C ALA A 97 15.57 0.52 0.42
N ASN A 98 16.24 1.55 -0.12
CA ASN A 98 17.27 2.30 0.58
C ASN A 98 16.69 3.09 1.76
N GLU A 99 17.58 3.64 2.60
CA GLU A 99 17.21 4.36 3.83
C GLU A 99 16.27 5.54 3.59
N PHE A 100 16.36 6.18 2.42
CA PHE A 100 15.46 7.26 2.02
C PHE A 100 13.97 6.90 2.18
N TYR A 101 13.60 5.65 1.96
CA TYR A 101 12.22 5.18 2.04
C TYR A 101 11.83 4.57 3.40
N ARG A 102 12.67 4.65 4.44
CA ARG A 102 12.40 4.04 5.75
C ARG A 102 11.65 4.94 6.73
N ASN A 103 11.51 6.23 6.43
CA ASN A 103 10.83 7.17 7.30
C ASN A 103 9.31 6.94 7.28
N LEU A 104 8.71 6.82 8.46
CA LEU A 104 7.25 6.65 8.59
C LEU A 104 6.49 7.92 8.19
N MET A 105 6.99 9.09 8.60
CA MET A 105 6.38 10.38 8.33
C MET A 105 7.44 11.47 8.21
N THR A 106 7.09 12.59 7.57
CA THR A 106 7.90 13.80 7.63
C THR A 106 7.94 14.34 9.06
N GLN A 107 8.95 15.13 9.40
CA GLN A 107 9.07 15.70 10.75
C GLN A 107 7.81 16.48 11.14
N LYS A 108 7.28 17.31 10.24
CA LYS A 108 6.05 18.08 10.44
C LYS A 108 4.84 17.19 10.75
N ASN A 109 4.66 16.14 9.98
CA ASN A 109 3.52 15.22 10.16
C ASN A 109 3.68 14.34 11.40
N MET A 110 4.92 14.02 11.80
CA MET A 110 5.21 13.36 13.07
C MET A 110 4.70 14.19 14.26
N GLU A 111 4.87 15.51 14.26
CA GLU A 111 4.37 16.36 15.35
C GLU A 111 2.86 16.28 15.49
N ILE A 112 2.13 16.11 14.39
CA ILE A 112 0.67 16.11 14.35
C ILE A 112 0.08 14.71 14.59
N HIS A 113 0.62 13.69 13.93
CA HIS A 113 -0.03 12.37 13.80
C HIS A 113 0.66 11.26 14.60
N ARG A 114 1.90 11.49 15.10
CA ARG A 114 2.72 10.47 15.76
C ARG A 114 1.97 9.65 16.80
N LYS A 115 1.28 10.33 17.72
CA LYS A 115 0.61 9.65 18.83
C LYS A 115 -0.39 8.61 18.30
N ARG A 116 -1.31 9.04 17.45
CA ARG A 116 -2.37 8.16 16.88
C ARG A 116 -1.79 7.01 16.08
N ILE A 117 -0.82 7.29 15.23
CA ILE A 117 -0.23 6.25 14.37
C ILE A 117 0.59 5.26 15.19
N LEU A 118 1.45 5.69 16.11
CA LEU A 118 2.24 4.77 16.93
C LEU A 118 1.36 3.96 17.89
N GLU A 119 0.31 4.54 18.46
CA GLU A 119 -0.65 3.80 19.29
C GLU A 119 -1.34 2.69 18.50
N MET A 120 -1.77 2.96 17.25
CA MET A 120 -2.33 1.96 16.36
C MET A 120 -1.32 0.87 16.04
N LEU A 121 -0.13 1.21 15.54
CA LEU A 121 0.90 0.24 15.17
C LEU A 121 1.29 -0.67 16.35
N ASN A 122 1.46 -0.12 17.55
CA ASN A 122 1.81 -0.88 18.75
C ASN A 122 0.67 -1.79 19.21
N ARG A 123 -0.58 -1.33 19.12
CA ARG A 123 -1.76 -2.11 19.50
C ARG A 123 -1.95 -3.31 18.57
N GLU A 124 -1.79 -3.10 17.29
CA GLU A 124 -2.04 -4.11 16.26
C GLU A 124 -0.87 -5.12 16.11
N ARG A 125 0.37 -4.74 16.47
CA ARG A 125 1.56 -5.61 16.31
C ARG A 125 1.38 -7.04 16.85
N LYS A 126 0.70 -7.21 17.96
CA LYS A 126 0.47 -8.50 18.60
C LYS A 126 -0.42 -9.45 17.81
N PHE A 127 -1.13 -8.95 16.80
CA PHE A 127 -2.02 -9.73 15.94
C PHE A 127 -1.37 -10.14 14.60
N TYR A 128 -0.08 -9.88 14.44
CA TYR A 128 0.70 -10.28 13.28
C TYR A 128 1.79 -11.26 13.69
N SER A 129 1.87 -12.41 13.01
CA SER A 129 2.87 -13.44 13.31
C SER A 129 4.31 -12.95 13.05
N ASP A 130 5.27 -13.54 13.75
CA ASP A 130 6.69 -13.22 13.52
C ASP A 130 7.19 -13.77 12.18
N GLU A 131 6.61 -14.88 11.68
CA GLU A 131 6.91 -15.43 10.36
C GLU A 131 6.49 -14.45 9.26
N LEU A 132 5.27 -13.91 9.33
CA LEU A 132 4.81 -12.91 8.38
C LEU A 132 5.69 -11.67 8.40
N MET A 133 6.04 -11.17 9.61
CA MET A 133 6.91 -10.00 9.76
C MET A 133 8.27 -10.21 9.10
N LYS A 134 8.89 -11.38 9.28
CA LYS A 134 10.15 -11.73 8.62
C LYS A 134 10.00 -11.80 7.10
N SER A 135 8.89 -12.32 6.60
CA SER A 135 8.66 -12.46 5.15
C SER A 135 8.60 -11.14 4.37
N ILE A 136 8.42 -10.01 5.08
CA ILE A 136 8.34 -8.67 4.50
C ILE A 136 9.49 -7.74 4.92
N GLN A 137 10.40 -8.20 5.77
CA GLN A 137 11.54 -7.41 6.27
C GLN A 137 12.88 -7.94 5.77
N ASP A 138 13.01 -9.28 5.69
CA ASP A 138 14.23 -9.95 5.29
C ASP A 138 14.14 -10.29 3.79
N ASP A 139 15.19 -10.12 3.05
CA ASP A 139 15.51 -10.54 1.68
C ASP A 139 14.31 -10.99 0.80
N PHE A 140 13.33 -10.11 0.62
CA PHE A 140 12.14 -10.35 -0.19
C PHE A 140 12.26 -9.74 -1.60
N ASP A 141 11.62 -10.36 -2.59
CA ASP A 141 11.50 -9.85 -3.96
C ASP A 141 10.12 -10.18 -4.54
N TYR A 142 9.32 -9.14 -4.73
CA TYR A 142 7.99 -9.21 -5.32
C TYR A 142 7.95 -8.65 -6.74
N THR A 143 9.10 -8.36 -7.34
CA THR A 143 9.17 -7.66 -8.65
C THR A 143 8.63 -8.48 -9.80
N ASP A 144 8.74 -9.82 -9.74
CA ASP A 144 8.26 -10.71 -10.82
C ASP A 144 6.74 -10.62 -11.03
N MET A 145 5.97 -10.35 -9.97
CA MET A 145 4.51 -10.19 -10.09
C MET A 145 4.11 -9.08 -11.04
N VAL A 146 4.92 -8.02 -11.16
CA VAL A 146 4.65 -6.88 -12.04
C VAL A 146 4.52 -7.30 -13.50
N TYR A 147 5.24 -8.35 -13.92
CA TYR A 147 5.19 -8.86 -15.30
C TYR A 147 3.96 -9.72 -15.60
N GLU A 148 3.33 -10.27 -14.57
CA GLU A 148 2.14 -11.11 -14.70
C GLU A 148 0.84 -10.30 -14.70
N ILE A 149 0.91 -9.01 -14.39
CA ILE A 149 -0.22 -8.09 -14.32
C ILE A 149 -0.38 -7.39 -15.67
N THR A 150 -1.58 -7.46 -16.25
CA THR A 150 -1.92 -6.81 -17.52
C THR A 150 -2.50 -5.41 -17.34
N GLN A 151 -3.04 -5.13 -16.17
CA GLN A 151 -3.64 -3.86 -15.78
C GLN A 151 -2.57 -2.77 -15.63
N ASP A 152 -3.01 -1.51 -15.65
CA ASP A 152 -2.16 -0.39 -15.29
C ASP A 152 -1.83 -0.43 -13.79
N ILE A 153 -0.54 -0.29 -13.48
CA ILE A 153 -0.03 -0.25 -12.11
C ILE A 153 0.45 1.17 -11.81
N TYR A 154 -0.18 1.79 -10.82
CA TYR A 154 0.21 3.08 -10.29
C TYR A 154 0.94 2.90 -8.97
N ALA A 155 2.15 3.44 -8.89
CA ALA A 155 3.03 3.33 -7.76
C ALA A 155 3.20 4.72 -7.12
N LEU A 156 2.51 4.95 -6.02
CA LEU A 156 2.53 6.22 -5.31
C LEU A 156 3.50 6.16 -4.13
N TYR A 157 4.47 7.06 -4.13
CA TYR A 157 5.44 7.21 -3.04
C TYR A 157 5.40 8.61 -2.47
N GLY A 158 5.66 8.75 -1.18
CA GLY A 158 5.90 10.07 -0.59
C GLY A 158 7.26 10.62 -1.04
N ASP A 159 7.37 11.94 -1.20
CA ASP A 159 8.63 12.61 -1.56
C ASP A 159 9.56 12.87 -0.37
N ARG A 160 9.13 12.48 0.85
CA ARG A 160 9.82 12.68 2.13
C ARG A 160 10.06 14.16 2.47
N GLY A 161 9.27 15.08 1.89
CA GLY A 161 9.49 16.52 2.00
C GLY A 161 10.74 17.01 1.25
N MET A 162 11.24 16.21 0.30
CA MET A 162 12.44 16.47 -0.50
C MET A 162 12.14 16.31 -2.00
N PRO A 163 11.29 17.17 -2.60
CA PRO A 163 10.82 17.00 -3.98
C PRO A 163 11.94 17.02 -5.01
N GLU A 164 13.05 17.70 -4.72
CA GLU A 164 14.20 17.82 -5.61
C GLU A 164 15.26 16.73 -5.41
N TYR A 165 15.02 15.73 -4.55
CA TYR A 165 15.98 14.66 -4.30
C TYR A 165 16.21 13.83 -5.58
N PRO A 166 17.44 13.84 -6.17
CA PRO A 166 17.67 13.30 -7.51
C PRO A 166 17.67 11.76 -7.55
N GLU A 167 18.01 11.10 -6.44
CA GLU A 167 18.18 9.65 -6.38
C GLU A 167 16.88 8.90 -6.00
N ARG A 168 15.76 9.63 -5.83
CA ARG A 168 14.51 9.06 -5.31
C ARG A 168 14.01 7.82 -6.09
N ILE A 169 14.19 7.77 -7.40
CA ILE A 169 13.80 6.60 -8.21
C ILE A 169 14.81 5.45 -8.04
N LYS A 170 16.09 5.77 -8.00
CA LYS A 170 17.15 4.78 -7.79
C LYS A 170 17.06 4.12 -6.42
N ASP A 171 16.69 4.90 -5.40
CA ASP A 171 16.57 4.44 -4.02
C ASP A 171 15.37 3.52 -3.77
N LEU A 172 14.44 3.40 -4.74
CA LEU A 172 13.42 2.33 -4.74
C LEU A 172 14.05 0.94 -4.92
N ASN A 173 15.30 0.87 -5.40
CA ASN A 173 16.04 -0.38 -5.64
C ASN A 173 15.32 -1.35 -6.60
N LEU A 174 14.59 -0.81 -7.58
CA LEU A 174 13.81 -1.60 -8.54
C LEU A 174 14.55 -1.76 -9.86
N PRO A 175 14.48 -2.95 -10.50
CA PRO A 175 15.00 -3.14 -11.85
C PRO A 175 14.36 -2.19 -12.87
N ILE A 176 15.15 -1.70 -13.84
CA ILE A 176 14.66 -0.78 -14.88
C ILE A 176 13.45 -1.35 -15.63
N LYS A 177 13.41 -2.67 -15.85
CA LYS A 177 12.26 -3.31 -16.51
C LYS A 177 10.97 -3.21 -15.70
N VAL A 178 11.07 -3.28 -14.36
CA VAL A 178 9.94 -3.08 -13.44
C VAL A 178 9.50 -1.62 -13.49
N LEU A 179 10.44 -0.67 -13.35
CA LEU A 179 10.16 0.77 -13.41
C LEU A 179 9.39 1.17 -14.66
N LYS A 180 9.69 0.54 -15.81
CA LYS A 180 8.97 0.79 -17.09
C LYS A 180 7.52 0.31 -17.11
N ARG A 181 7.12 -0.56 -16.17
CA ARG A 181 5.76 -1.07 -16.05
C ARG A 181 4.93 -0.27 -15.04
N LEU A 182 5.54 0.65 -14.31
CA LEU A 182 4.92 1.41 -13.25
C LEU A 182 4.66 2.85 -13.68
N ASN A 183 3.47 3.35 -13.40
CA ASN A 183 3.16 4.77 -13.40
C ASN A 183 3.57 5.35 -12.04
N LEU A 184 4.80 5.88 -11.96
CA LEU A 184 5.37 6.43 -10.72
C LEU A 184 4.82 7.82 -10.46
N ILE A 185 4.27 8.05 -9.26
CA ILE A 185 3.77 9.34 -8.80
C ILE A 185 4.33 9.61 -7.41
N PHE A 186 4.77 10.85 -7.17
CA PHE A 186 5.28 11.28 -5.87
C PHE A 186 4.31 12.27 -5.23
N ILE A 187 3.89 11.99 -4.00
CA ILE A 187 3.02 12.84 -3.18
C ILE A 187 3.89 13.71 -2.30
N GLN A 188 3.68 15.02 -2.37
CA GLN A 188 4.48 16.01 -1.66
C GLN A 188 4.27 15.93 -0.15
N ASP A 189 5.29 16.35 0.61
CA ASP A 189 5.27 16.46 2.07
C ASP A 189 4.77 15.20 2.78
N SER A 190 5.05 14.03 2.23
CA SER A 190 4.63 12.75 2.80
C SER A 190 5.74 11.70 2.74
N CYS A 191 5.64 10.72 3.62
CA CYS A 191 6.48 9.53 3.68
C CYS A 191 5.62 8.27 3.51
N HIS A 192 5.65 7.37 4.51
CA HIS A 192 4.99 6.08 4.42
C HIS A 192 3.46 6.17 4.51
N PHE A 193 2.93 7.11 5.29
CA PHE A 193 1.48 7.28 5.48
C PHE A 193 0.90 8.39 4.58
N ILE A 194 1.09 8.28 3.28
CA ILE A 194 0.66 9.27 2.26
C ILE A 194 -0.77 9.76 2.49
N MET A 195 -1.72 8.83 2.74
CA MET A 195 -3.15 9.12 2.93
C MET A 195 -3.45 9.90 4.23
N VAL A 196 -2.52 9.86 5.19
CA VAL A 196 -2.61 10.59 6.46
C VAL A 196 -1.89 11.94 6.35
N GLU A 197 -0.74 11.95 5.68
CA GLU A 197 0.18 13.07 5.64
C GLU A 197 -0.26 14.15 4.64
N ASN A 198 -0.73 13.75 3.47
CA ASN A 198 -1.25 14.66 2.45
C ASN A 198 -2.53 14.10 1.79
N PRO A 199 -3.64 13.99 2.57
CA PRO A 199 -4.88 13.37 2.10
C PRO A 199 -5.50 14.10 0.91
N LYS A 200 -5.32 15.42 0.84
CA LYS A 200 -5.87 16.23 -0.26
C LYS A 200 -5.22 15.88 -1.59
N GLN A 201 -3.89 16.01 -1.70
CA GLN A 201 -3.19 15.69 -2.94
C GLN A 201 -3.33 14.21 -3.31
N PHE A 202 -3.24 13.31 -2.32
CA PHE A 202 -3.48 11.89 -2.56
C PHE A 202 -4.85 11.65 -3.21
N SER A 203 -5.90 12.28 -2.67
CA SER A 203 -7.27 12.11 -3.18
C SER A 203 -7.46 12.73 -4.57
N GLU A 204 -6.80 13.85 -4.86
CA GLU A 204 -6.77 14.45 -6.20
C GLU A 204 -6.11 13.48 -7.21
N VAL A 205 -4.96 12.93 -6.87
CA VAL A 205 -4.25 11.95 -7.71
C VAL A 205 -5.10 10.67 -7.92
N ILE A 206 -5.76 10.17 -6.89
CA ILE A 206 -6.66 9.00 -7.06
C ILE A 206 -7.80 9.31 -8.03
N LYS A 207 -8.42 10.49 -7.95
CA LYS A 207 -9.48 10.90 -8.89
C LYS A 207 -8.99 11.04 -10.33
N ASP A 208 -7.74 11.47 -10.52
CA ASP A 208 -7.14 11.57 -11.85
C ASP A 208 -6.77 10.19 -12.43
N ILE A 209 -6.46 9.22 -11.56
CA ILE A 209 -6.19 7.84 -11.96
C ILE A 209 -7.48 7.11 -12.35
N LEU A 210 -8.58 7.32 -11.62
CA LEU A 210 -9.85 6.62 -11.79
C LEU A 210 -10.65 7.12 -12.98
#